data_6ca63e29433b019e790eb77760d85d81
#
_entry.id   6ca63e29433b019e790eb77760d85d81
#
_cell.length_a   1.000
_cell.length_b   1.000
_cell.length_c   1.000
_cell.angle_alpha   90.00
_cell.angle_beta   90.00
_cell.angle_gamma   90.00
#
_symmetry.space_group_name_H-M   'P 1'
#
loop_
_entity.id
_entity.type
_entity.pdbx_description
1 polymer ?
#
loop_
_entity_poly.entity_id
_entity_poly.type
_entity_poly.pdbx_seq_one_letter_code
_entity_poly.pdbx_strand_id
1 'polypeptide(L)'
;MLLKKGDNNENVKLMQQKLGIEPAVTNFGPKTEAAVKEWQAKNGLTPDGIVGPSTWAKIMGESAAAPTPIVSAPIAPVGGLKLDKLKGHIPDAVIAMIPDTAAKFQINTPLRLAHFLAQCGHESGGFRVTQENLNYSAKGLAGIFKKYFPTEAAATPYARQPQKIANKVYANRMANGSEASGDGYKFRGRGYIQLTGRDNYTQFGKAIGEDIASNPDAVSSNYALLSAAWFWSKNGLNKLADGGAGDTVVTSITKRVNGGTIGLPDRIKHFKEYYHLLA
;
A
#
# COMPACT_ATOMS: atom_id res chain seq x y z
N MET A 1 0.93 9.40 -13.33
CA MET A 1 -0.20 9.88 -14.14
C MET A 1 -1.19 8.73 -14.29
N LEU A 2 -2.49 8.99 -14.19
CA LEU A 2 -3.54 8.00 -14.39
C LEU A 2 -4.54 8.54 -15.40
N LEU A 3 -4.79 7.81 -16.50
CA LEU A 3 -5.81 8.16 -17.48
C LEU A 3 -6.80 7.00 -17.63
N LYS A 4 -8.08 7.33 -17.68
CA LYS A 4 -9.18 6.35 -17.80
C LYS A 4 -10.37 6.96 -18.54
N LYS A 5 -11.33 6.14 -18.88
CA LYS A 5 -12.59 6.57 -19.49
C LYS A 5 -13.26 7.68 -18.69
N GLY A 6 -13.62 8.75 -19.38
CA GLY A 6 -14.19 9.97 -18.81
C GLY A 6 -13.18 11.10 -18.61
N ASP A 7 -11.88 10.83 -18.66
CA ASP A 7 -10.88 11.89 -18.57
C ASP A 7 -10.85 12.74 -19.86
N ASN A 8 -10.56 14.03 -19.68
CA ASN A 8 -10.50 15.00 -20.79
C ASN A 8 -9.34 15.98 -20.56
N ASN A 9 -8.19 15.68 -21.17
CA ASN A 9 -6.97 16.49 -21.04
C ASN A 9 -5.97 16.21 -22.16
N GLU A 10 -4.93 17.03 -22.28
CA GLU A 10 -3.91 16.91 -23.34
C GLU A 10 -3.10 15.60 -23.28
N ASN A 11 -2.95 14.99 -22.10
CA ASN A 11 -2.26 13.72 -21.99
C ASN A 11 -3.06 12.58 -22.63
N VAL A 12 -4.40 12.64 -22.60
CA VAL A 12 -5.25 11.70 -23.33
C VAL A 12 -4.99 11.80 -24.83
N LYS A 13 -4.94 13.00 -25.36
CA LYS A 13 -4.65 13.26 -26.79
C LYS A 13 -3.26 12.75 -27.17
N LEU A 14 -2.24 13.04 -26.35
CA LEU A 14 -0.87 12.58 -26.59
C LEU A 14 -0.79 11.05 -26.59
N MET A 15 -1.45 10.39 -25.65
CA MET A 15 -1.53 8.93 -25.57
C MET A 15 -2.23 8.36 -26.81
N GLN A 16 -3.34 8.92 -27.24
CA GLN A 16 -4.06 8.49 -28.44
C GLN A 16 -3.19 8.59 -29.68
N GLN A 17 -2.44 9.69 -29.86
CA GLN A 17 -1.46 9.83 -30.94
C GLN A 17 -0.41 8.71 -30.94
N LYS A 18 0.12 8.38 -29.75
CA LYS A 18 1.11 7.30 -29.59
C LYS A 18 0.53 5.91 -29.87
N LEU A 19 -0.75 5.70 -29.61
CA LEU A 19 -1.46 4.45 -29.90
C LEU A 19 -2.04 4.39 -31.33
N GLY A 20 -1.88 5.43 -32.15
CA GLY A 20 -2.43 5.50 -33.49
C GLY A 20 -3.96 5.59 -33.52
N ILE A 21 -4.58 6.17 -32.49
CA ILE A 21 -6.03 6.38 -32.42
C ILE A 21 -6.37 7.72 -33.08
N GLU A 22 -7.08 7.65 -34.20
CA GLU A 22 -7.50 8.85 -34.95
C GLU A 22 -9.03 9.03 -34.98
N PRO A 23 -9.53 10.27 -34.93
CA PRO A 23 -8.78 11.49 -34.59
C PRO A 23 -8.36 11.52 -33.13
N ALA A 24 -7.13 11.97 -32.84
CA ALA A 24 -6.66 12.11 -31.45
C ALA A 24 -7.31 13.34 -30.82
N VAL A 25 -8.07 13.11 -29.74
CA VAL A 25 -8.83 14.14 -29.02
C VAL A 25 -8.51 14.07 -27.52
N THR A 26 -8.84 15.12 -26.78
CA THR A 26 -8.58 15.19 -25.34
C THR A 26 -9.49 14.26 -24.53
N ASN A 27 -10.55 13.71 -25.13
CA ASN A 27 -11.54 12.86 -24.43
C ASN A 27 -11.15 11.37 -24.47
N PHE A 28 -11.08 10.75 -23.31
CA PHE A 28 -10.92 9.30 -23.14
C PHE A 28 -12.29 8.60 -23.23
N GLY A 29 -12.74 8.33 -24.44
CA GLY A 29 -14.01 7.67 -24.70
C GLY A 29 -13.93 6.13 -24.72
N PRO A 30 -15.06 5.45 -25.02
CA PRO A 30 -15.10 3.97 -25.10
C PRO A 30 -14.15 3.39 -26.16
N LYS A 31 -13.95 4.07 -27.30
CA LYS A 31 -13.01 3.67 -28.35
C LYS A 31 -11.57 3.69 -27.81
N THR A 32 -11.20 4.71 -27.06
CA THR A 32 -9.89 4.84 -26.42
C THR A 32 -9.68 3.76 -25.38
N GLU A 33 -10.69 3.48 -24.54
CA GLU A 33 -10.63 2.41 -23.55
C GLU A 33 -10.39 1.04 -24.17
N ALA A 34 -11.12 0.71 -25.25
CA ALA A 34 -10.96 -0.54 -25.99
C ALA A 34 -9.55 -0.67 -26.58
N ALA A 35 -9.05 0.37 -27.23
CA ALA A 35 -7.69 0.39 -27.79
C ALA A 35 -6.61 0.25 -26.72
N VAL A 36 -6.78 0.87 -25.55
CA VAL A 36 -5.86 0.71 -24.41
C VAL A 36 -5.87 -0.72 -23.91
N LYS A 37 -7.02 -1.36 -23.74
CA LYS A 37 -7.13 -2.76 -23.30
C LYS A 37 -6.42 -3.72 -24.30
N GLU A 38 -6.66 -3.52 -25.58
CA GLU A 38 -6.02 -4.33 -26.62
C GLU A 38 -4.49 -4.14 -26.60
N TRP A 39 -4.03 -2.89 -26.50
CA TRP A 39 -2.61 -2.58 -26.44
C TRP A 39 -1.95 -3.15 -25.18
N GLN A 40 -2.61 -3.06 -24.01
CA GLN A 40 -2.14 -3.64 -22.77
C GLN A 40 -1.96 -5.16 -22.89
N ALA A 41 -2.96 -5.86 -23.44
CA ALA A 41 -2.88 -7.31 -23.66
C ALA A 41 -1.69 -7.70 -24.55
N LYS A 42 -1.48 -6.98 -25.67
CA LYS A 42 -0.35 -7.19 -26.59
C LYS A 42 1.02 -6.92 -25.95
N ASN A 43 1.07 -6.10 -24.91
CA ASN A 43 2.30 -5.71 -24.24
C ASN A 43 2.52 -6.40 -22.87
N GLY A 44 1.76 -7.47 -22.57
CA GLY A 44 1.92 -8.24 -21.32
C GLY A 44 1.51 -7.48 -20.06
N LEU A 45 0.60 -6.52 -20.19
CA LEU A 45 0.02 -5.78 -19.09
C LEU A 45 -1.42 -6.26 -18.84
N THR A 46 -1.94 -6.05 -17.63
CA THR A 46 -3.35 -6.31 -17.33
C THR A 46 -4.24 -5.42 -18.20
N PRO A 47 -5.18 -5.98 -19.00
CA PRO A 47 -6.00 -5.22 -19.93
C PRO A 47 -7.20 -4.57 -19.22
N ASP A 48 -6.93 -3.68 -18.26
CA ASP A 48 -7.93 -2.99 -17.43
C ASP A 48 -8.49 -1.72 -18.09
N GLY A 49 -7.84 -1.24 -19.16
CA GLY A 49 -8.22 0.00 -19.86
C GLY A 49 -7.81 1.27 -19.13
N ILE A 50 -6.96 1.15 -18.12
CA ILE A 50 -6.44 2.25 -17.31
C ILE A 50 -4.97 2.49 -17.66
N VAL A 51 -4.63 3.70 -18.04
CA VAL A 51 -3.25 4.08 -18.33
C VAL A 51 -2.59 4.62 -17.06
N GLY A 52 -2.07 3.71 -16.26
CA GLY A 52 -1.21 4.00 -15.12
C GLY A 52 0.24 4.28 -15.52
N PRO A 53 1.14 4.57 -14.56
CA PRO A 53 2.55 4.88 -14.83
C PRO A 53 3.25 3.84 -15.71
N SER A 54 3.07 2.55 -15.43
CA SER A 54 3.68 1.46 -16.20
C SER A 54 3.14 1.38 -17.63
N THR A 55 1.82 1.56 -17.83
CA THR A 55 1.20 1.59 -19.16
C THR A 55 1.66 2.83 -19.92
N TRP A 56 1.71 3.99 -19.25
CA TRP A 56 2.17 5.24 -19.84
C TRP A 56 3.61 5.15 -20.32
N ALA A 57 4.54 4.73 -19.46
CA ALA A 57 5.95 4.58 -19.80
C ALA A 57 6.15 3.71 -21.04
N LYS A 58 5.47 2.55 -21.10
CA LYS A 58 5.53 1.66 -22.27
C LYS A 58 4.94 2.31 -23.54
N ILE A 59 3.82 3.04 -23.45
CA ILE A 59 3.21 3.74 -24.60
C ILE A 59 4.14 4.84 -25.11
N MET A 60 4.83 5.56 -24.23
CA MET A 60 5.73 6.65 -24.61
C MET A 60 7.07 6.15 -25.14
N GLY A 61 7.34 4.84 -25.13
CA GLY A 61 8.60 4.26 -25.60
C GLY A 61 9.74 4.47 -24.60
N GLU A 62 9.42 4.87 -23.38
CA GLU A 62 10.36 4.81 -22.28
C GLU A 62 10.59 3.34 -21.99
N SER A 63 11.81 2.84 -22.20
CA SER A 63 12.18 1.46 -21.92
C SER A 63 11.64 1.07 -20.55
N ALA A 64 10.83 -0.02 -20.49
CA ALA A 64 10.39 -0.57 -19.24
C ALA A 64 11.63 -1.12 -18.51
N ALA A 65 12.39 -0.23 -17.90
CA ALA A 65 13.08 -0.59 -16.68
C ALA A 65 12.00 -1.18 -15.76
N ALA A 66 12.29 -2.27 -15.06
CA ALA A 66 11.47 -2.80 -13.98
C ALA A 66 10.85 -1.63 -13.19
N PRO A 67 9.62 -1.72 -12.67
CA PRO A 67 8.90 -0.58 -12.14
C PRO A 67 9.84 0.26 -11.31
N THR A 68 10.35 1.33 -11.91
CA THR A 68 11.18 2.28 -11.20
C THR A 68 10.26 2.92 -10.19
N PRO A 69 10.61 2.89 -8.91
CA PRO A 69 9.96 3.74 -7.92
C PRO A 69 9.94 5.16 -8.50
N ILE A 70 8.86 5.86 -8.33
CA ILE A 70 8.66 7.24 -8.82
C ILE A 70 9.85 8.08 -8.36
N VAL A 71 10.77 8.36 -9.26
CA VAL A 71 11.89 9.27 -8.99
C VAL A 71 11.33 10.68 -9.14
N SER A 72 10.83 11.23 -8.05
CA SER A 72 10.90 12.67 -7.84
C SER A 72 12.40 13.05 -7.90
N ALA A 73 12.72 14.28 -8.35
CA ALA A 73 14.05 14.83 -8.56
C ALA A 73 15.14 14.26 -7.63
N PRO A 74 16.43 14.18 -8.05
CA PRO A 74 17.45 13.42 -7.34
C PRO A 74 17.40 13.74 -5.85
N ILE A 75 16.83 12.80 -5.09
CA ILE A 75 16.81 12.87 -3.65
C ILE A 75 18.24 12.68 -3.25
N ALA A 76 18.82 13.66 -2.54
CA ALA A 76 20.13 13.52 -1.95
C ALA A 76 20.23 12.14 -1.30
N PRO A 77 21.34 11.42 -1.48
CA PRO A 77 21.47 10.08 -0.92
C PRO A 77 21.05 10.15 0.54
N VAL A 78 20.22 9.19 0.98
CA VAL A 78 19.84 9.06 2.40
C VAL A 78 21.15 8.68 3.10
N GLY A 79 21.97 9.71 3.37
CA GLY A 79 23.37 9.59 3.74
C GLY A 79 23.48 8.80 5.04
N GLY A 80 24.24 7.71 5.00
CA GLY A 80 24.63 6.95 6.16
C GLY A 80 23.82 5.67 6.43
N LEU A 81 22.77 5.35 5.66
CA LEU A 81 22.06 4.07 5.82
C LEU A 81 22.78 2.96 5.07
N LYS A 82 23.21 1.93 5.79
CA LYS A 82 23.91 0.75 5.23
C LYS A 82 22.89 -0.28 4.69
N LEU A 83 22.09 0.09 3.68
CA LEU A 83 20.98 -0.75 3.18
C LEU A 83 21.42 -2.09 2.60
N ASP A 84 22.64 -2.18 2.08
CA ASP A 84 23.26 -3.41 1.60
C ASP A 84 23.38 -4.48 2.70
N LYS A 85 23.51 -4.09 3.96
CA LYS A 85 23.55 -4.99 5.11
C LYS A 85 22.21 -5.66 5.41
N LEU A 86 21.10 -5.12 4.90
CA LEU A 86 19.79 -5.73 5.06
C LEU A 86 19.53 -6.91 4.10
N LYS A 87 20.39 -7.13 3.09
CA LYS A 87 20.29 -8.26 2.17
C LYS A 87 20.34 -9.59 2.91
N GLY A 88 19.42 -10.48 2.56
CA GLY A 88 19.26 -11.77 3.24
C GLY A 88 18.47 -11.72 4.56
N HIS A 89 18.20 -10.54 5.12
CA HIS A 89 17.39 -10.34 6.33
C HIS A 89 15.97 -9.89 6.02
N ILE A 90 15.80 -9.09 4.97
CA ILE A 90 14.49 -8.69 4.43
C ILE A 90 14.50 -8.87 2.90
N PRO A 91 13.34 -8.98 2.23
CA PRO A 91 13.29 -9.15 0.78
C PRO A 91 13.94 -7.98 0.03
N ASP A 92 14.71 -8.27 -1.02
CA ASP A 92 15.39 -7.25 -1.85
C ASP A 92 14.41 -6.22 -2.43
N ALA A 93 13.19 -6.65 -2.80
CA ALA A 93 12.15 -5.76 -3.26
C ALA A 93 11.74 -4.71 -2.20
N VAL A 94 11.80 -5.05 -0.91
CA VAL A 94 11.56 -4.12 0.20
C VAL A 94 12.73 -3.16 0.35
N ILE A 95 13.96 -3.68 0.28
CA ILE A 95 15.18 -2.84 0.35
C ILE A 95 15.16 -1.77 -0.73
N ALA A 96 14.76 -2.12 -1.95
CA ALA A 96 14.65 -1.21 -3.08
C ALA A 96 13.65 -0.06 -2.86
N MET A 97 12.60 -0.28 -2.05
CA MET A 97 11.59 0.74 -1.72
C MET A 97 12.03 1.68 -0.58
N ILE A 98 13.08 1.34 0.18
CA ILE A 98 13.48 2.12 1.37
C ILE A 98 13.92 3.55 1.01
N PRO A 99 14.79 3.80 0.01
CA PRO A 99 15.30 5.15 -0.24
C PRO A 99 14.21 6.20 -0.42
N ASP A 100 13.27 5.95 -1.32
CA ASP A 100 12.16 6.88 -1.61
C ASP A 100 11.23 7.04 -0.40
N THR A 101 10.92 5.91 0.28
CA THR A 101 10.07 5.90 1.46
C THR A 101 10.70 6.68 2.61
N ALA A 102 11.98 6.44 2.87
CA ALA A 102 12.74 7.08 3.94
C ALA A 102 12.87 8.59 3.72
N ALA A 103 13.17 9.00 2.49
CA ALA A 103 13.28 10.41 2.13
C ALA A 103 11.92 11.12 2.29
N LYS A 104 10.84 10.55 1.74
CA LYS A 104 9.51 11.18 1.75
C LYS A 104 8.94 11.38 3.15
N PHE A 105 9.19 10.45 4.07
CA PHE A 105 8.63 10.47 5.42
C PHE A 105 9.69 10.65 6.53
N GLN A 106 10.90 11.09 6.17
CA GLN A 106 12.00 11.40 7.09
C GLN A 106 12.37 10.21 8.01
N ILE A 107 12.29 8.99 7.49
CA ILE A 107 12.73 7.76 8.18
C ILE A 107 14.21 7.51 7.81
N ASN A 108 15.04 8.53 7.95
CA ASN A 108 16.34 8.68 7.31
C ASN A 108 17.54 8.49 8.26
N THR A 109 17.31 7.94 9.45
CA THR A 109 18.37 7.54 10.38
C THR A 109 18.34 6.03 10.61
N PRO A 110 19.48 5.36 10.94
CA PRO A 110 19.50 3.94 11.29
C PRO A 110 18.49 3.59 12.36
N LEU A 111 18.35 4.45 13.38
CA LEU A 111 17.44 4.25 14.50
C LEU A 111 15.96 4.27 14.06
N ARG A 112 15.53 5.31 13.33
CA ARG A 112 14.17 5.41 12.81
C ARG A 112 13.84 4.27 11.86
N LEU A 113 14.75 3.94 10.95
CA LEU A 113 14.54 2.89 9.97
C LEU A 113 14.45 1.51 10.64
N ALA A 114 15.30 1.20 11.60
CA ALA A 114 15.24 -0.06 12.33
C ALA A 114 13.91 -0.23 13.08
N HIS A 115 13.45 0.79 13.80
CA HIS A 115 12.14 0.77 14.44
C HIS A 115 11.00 0.59 13.44
N PHE A 116 11.01 1.31 12.33
CA PHE A 116 10.01 1.23 11.29
C PHE A 116 9.93 -0.16 10.65
N LEU A 117 11.08 -0.69 10.21
CA LEU A 117 11.15 -2.02 9.59
C LEU A 117 10.75 -3.13 10.56
N ALA A 118 11.09 -3.01 11.85
CA ALA A 118 10.70 -3.99 12.86
C ALA A 118 9.18 -4.08 13.02
N GLN A 119 8.47 -2.96 12.99
CA GLN A 119 7.01 -2.96 13.02
C GLN A 119 6.43 -3.54 11.72
N CYS A 120 6.89 -3.09 10.57
CA CYS A 120 6.46 -3.60 9.27
C CYS A 120 6.70 -5.11 9.14
N GLY A 121 7.87 -5.59 9.53
CA GLY A 121 8.24 -7.02 9.47
C GLY A 121 7.30 -7.87 10.31
N HIS A 122 7.02 -7.45 11.54
CA HIS A 122 6.08 -8.15 12.41
C HIS A 122 4.65 -8.18 11.83
N GLU A 123 4.09 -7.01 11.49
CA GLU A 123 2.70 -6.87 11.01
C GLU A 123 2.45 -7.64 9.69
N SER A 124 3.47 -7.82 8.88
CA SER A 124 3.37 -8.46 7.57
C SER A 124 3.93 -9.88 7.51
N GLY A 125 4.28 -10.47 8.65
CA GLY A 125 4.89 -11.81 8.70
C GLY A 125 6.20 -11.90 7.91
N GLY A 126 7.12 -10.95 8.12
CA GLY A 126 8.39 -10.85 7.41
C GLY A 126 8.23 -10.32 5.99
N PHE A 127 7.42 -9.30 5.79
CA PHE A 127 7.15 -8.63 4.51
C PHE A 127 6.49 -9.52 3.44
N ARG A 128 5.84 -10.62 3.85
CA ARG A 128 5.19 -11.58 2.93
C ARG A 128 3.72 -11.27 2.68
N VAL A 129 3.05 -10.61 3.62
CA VAL A 129 1.62 -10.33 3.55
C VAL A 129 1.40 -8.84 3.33
N THR A 130 0.79 -8.48 2.20
CA THR A 130 0.47 -7.10 1.83
C THR A 130 -1.02 -6.79 1.82
N GLN A 131 -1.86 -7.76 2.16
CA GLN A 131 -3.31 -7.56 2.31
C GLN A 131 -3.89 -8.52 3.34
N GLU A 132 -4.95 -8.10 4.01
CA GLU A 132 -5.62 -8.92 5.01
C GLU A 132 -6.29 -10.16 4.42
N ASN A 133 -6.27 -11.26 5.17
CA ASN A 133 -6.99 -12.48 4.82
C ASN A 133 -8.37 -12.48 5.48
N LEU A 134 -9.41 -12.36 4.66
CA LEU A 134 -10.81 -12.34 5.09
C LEU A 134 -11.54 -13.68 4.86
N ASN A 135 -10.80 -14.76 4.62
CA ASN A 135 -11.37 -16.08 4.35
C ASN A 135 -11.69 -16.84 5.66
N TYR A 136 -12.68 -16.37 6.41
CA TYR A 136 -13.08 -16.94 7.69
C TYR A 136 -14.21 -17.97 7.56
N SER A 137 -14.18 -19.02 8.41
CA SER A 137 -15.34 -19.89 8.65
C SER A 137 -16.41 -19.17 9.50
N ALA A 138 -17.65 -19.69 9.55
CA ALA A 138 -18.68 -19.16 10.42
C ALA A 138 -18.25 -19.10 11.89
N LYS A 139 -17.63 -20.17 12.41
CA LYS A 139 -17.06 -20.21 13.75
C LYS A 139 -15.96 -19.15 13.94
N GLY A 140 -15.08 -18.97 12.95
CA GLY A 140 -14.04 -17.93 12.98
C GLY A 140 -14.63 -16.52 13.05
N LEU A 141 -15.66 -16.23 12.24
CA LEU A 141 -16.37 -14.95 12.26
C LEU A 141 -17.03 -14.66 13.60
N ALA A 142 -17.77 -15.64 14.16
CA ALA A 142 -18.39 -15.50 15.46
C ALA A 142 -17.38 -15.35 16.61
N GLY A 143 -16.16 -15.90 16.46
CA GLY A 143 -15.08 -15.76 17.43
C GLY A 143 -14.38 -14.39 17.37
N ILE A 144 -14.05 -13.93 16.17
CA ILE A 144 -13.20 -12.73 15.94
C ILE A 144 -14.05 -11.46 15.80
N PHE A 145 -15.15 -11.52 15.07
CA PHE A 145 -16.00 -10.37 14.77
C PHE A 145 -17.35 -10.43 15.50
N LYS A 146 -17.34 -10.76 16.79
CA LYS A 146 -18.54 -10.96 17.64
C LYS A 146 -19.57 -9.83 17.52
N LYS A 147 -19.12 -8.59 17.38
CA LYS A 147 -19.99 -7.41 17.22
C LYS A 147 -20.87 -7.52 15.96
N TYR A 148 -20.38 -8.12 14.90
CA TYR A 148 -21.05 -8.21 13.60
C TYR A 148 -21.70 -9.59 13.39
N PHE A 149 -21.17 -10.60 14.05
CA PHE A 149 -21.60 -11.99 13.99
C PHE A 149 -21.72 -12.56 15.41
N PRO A 150 -22.84 -12.26 16.11
CA PRO A 150 -23.01 -12.64 17.52
C PRO A 150 -23.09 -14.16 17.72
N THR A 151 -23.49 -14.90 16.69
CA THR A 151 -23.60 -16.36 16.69
C THR A 151 -23.03 -16.95 15.41
N GLU A 152 -22.70 -18.25 15.43
CA GLU A 152 -22.26 -18.98 14.25
C GLU A 152 -23.37 -19.05 13.18
N ALA A 153 -24.62 -19.20 13.59
CA ALA A 153 -25.77 -19.16 12.66
C ALA A 153 -25.86 -17.83 11.90
N ALA A 154 -25.66 -16.69 12.58
CA ALA A 154 -25.64 -15.38 11.97
C ALA A 154 -24.41 -15.19 11.02
N ALA A 155 -23.31 -15.90 11.27
CA ALA A 155 -22.11 -15.84 10.45
C ALA A 155 -22.15 -16.76 9.23
N THR A 156 -22.98 -17.82 9.25
CA THR A 156 -23.04 -18.83 8.17
C THR A 156 -23.26 -18.25 6.77
N PRO A 157 -24.14 -17.25 6.53
CA PRO A 157 -24.32 -16.66 5.19
C PRO A 157 -23.11 -15.88 4.68
N TYR A 158 -22.12 -15.60 5.53
CA TYR A 158 -20.90 -14.84 5.22
C TYR A 158 -19.65 -15.73 5.16
N ALA A 159 -19.76 -16.97 5.68
CA ALA A 159 -18.60 -17.87 5.77
C ALA A 159 -17.93 -18.07 4.41
N ARG A 160 -16.58 -17.95 4.39
CA ARG A 160 -15.77 -18.11 3.18
C ARG A 160 -16.11 -17.14 2.04
N GLN A 161 -16.75 -15.99 2.36
CA GLN A 161 -17.07 -14.93 1.41
C GLN A 161 -16.35 -13.62 1.79
N PRO A 162 -15.05 -13.47 1.48
CA PRO A 162 -14.23 -12.33 1.89
C PRO A 162 -14.85 -10.97 1.59
N GLN A 163 -15.49 -10.84 0.42
CA GLN A 163 -16.13 -9.61 0.00
C GLN A 163 -17.30 -9.23 0.89
N LYS A 164 -18.20 -10.17 1.18
CA LYS A 164 -19.34 -9.92 2.08
C LYS A 164 -18.88 -9.65 3.51
N ILE A 165 -17.87 -10.39 3.98
CA ILE A 165 -17.30 -10.20 5.32
C ILE A 165 -16.77 -8.77 5.47
N ALA A 166 -15.90 -8.32 4.55
CA ALA A 166 -15.34 -6.98 4.58
C ALA A 166 -16.43 -5.90 4.51
N ASN A 167 -17.39 -6.05 3.58
CA ASN A 167 -18.44 -5.08 3.39
C ASN A 167 -19.30 -4.91 4.67
N LYS A 168 -19.56 -6.00 5.40
CA LYS A 168 -20.28 -5.95 6.68
C LYS A 168 -19.42 -5.36 7.81
N VAL A 169 -18.20 -5.83 7.97
CA VAL A 169 -17.33 -5.45 9.10
C VAL A 169 -16.90 -3.98 9.01
N TYR A 170 -16.69 -3.48 7.80
CA TYR A 170 -16.19 -2.12 7.57
C TYR A 170 -17.25 -1.13 7.09
N ALA A 171 -18.54 -1.53 6.99
CA ALA A 171 -19.63 -0.63 6.65
C ALA A 171 -19.73 0.56 7.61
N ASN A 172 -20.03 1.74 7.06
CA ASN A 172 -20.27 2.98 7.80
C ASN A 172 -19.14 3.38 8.76
N ARG A 173 -17.90 2.98 8.46
CA ARG A 173 -16.69 3.27 9.24
C ARG A 173 -15.62 3.84 8.34
N MET A 174 -14.77 4.73 8.87
CA MET A 174 -13.59 5.27 8.15
C MET A 174 -13.99 5.86 6.78
N ALA A 175 -15.13 6.55 6.71
CA ALA A 175 -15.76 7.09 5.50
C ALA A 175 -16.14 6.05 4.43
N ASN A 176 -16.22 4.78 4.77
CA ASN A 176 -16.86 3.78 3.92
C ASN A 176 -18.39 4.00 3.92
N GLY A 177 -19.04 3.71 2.81
CA GLY A 177 -20.50 3.67 2.71
C GLY A 177 -21.10 2.46 3.42
N SER A 178 -22.40 2.21 3.15
CA SER A 178 -23.13 1.05 3.66
C SER A 178 -22.54 -0.27 3.20
N GLU A 179 -22.99 -1.39 3.76
CA GLU A 179 -22.61 -2.73 3.33
C GLU A 179 -22.81 -2.93 1.82
N ALA A 180 -23.92 -2.40 1.28
CA ALA A 180 -24.26 -2.49 -0.15
C ALA A 180 -23.32 -1.66 -1.06
N SER A 181 -22.58 -0.68 -0.53
CA SER A 181 -21.65 0.15 -1.32
C SER A 181 -20.45 -0.62 -1.86
N GLY A 182 -20.10 -1.75 -1.24
CA GLY A 182 -18.88 -2.49 -1.56
C GLY A 182 -17.58 -1.88 -1.02
N ASP A 183 -17.67 -0.73 -0.34
CA ASP A 183 -16.50 0.00 0.15
C ASP A 183 -15.67 -0.79 1.16
N GLY A 184 -16.32 -1.60 1.99
CA GLY A 184 -15.63 -2.42 2.97
C GLY A 184 -14.57 -3.31 2.33
N TYR A 185 -14.90 -3.98 1.25
CA TYR A 185 -13.95 -4.82 0.52
C TYR A 185 -13.00 -4.00 -0.36
N LYS A 186 -13.52 -2.95 -1.00
CA LYS A 186 -12.71 -2.05 -1.83
C LYS A 186 -11.56 -1.45 -1.04
N PHE A 187 -11.81 -0.99 0.19
CA PHE A 187 -10.83 -0.34 1.07
C PHE A 187 -10.40 -1.22 2.26
N ARG A 188 -10.36 -2.55 2.03
CA ARG A 188 -9.84 -3.50 3.03
C ARG A 188 -8.37 -3.23 3.37
N GLY A 189 -7.88 -3.86 4.42
CA GLY A 189 -6.51 -3.71 4.90
C GLY A 189 -5.47 -4.12 3.86
N ARG A 190 -4.58 -3.19 3.49
CA ARG A 190 -3.45 -3.41 2.58
C ARG A 190 -2.18 -2.69 3.05
N GLY A 191 -1.03 -3.11 2.51
CA GLY A 191 0.29 -2.62 2.91
C GLY A 191 0.80 -3.27 4.19
N TYR A 192 2.04 -3.00 4.56
CA TYR A 192 2.71 -3.68 5.67
C TYR A 192 2.20 -3.31 7.07
N ILE A 193 1.42 -2.24 7.22
CA ILE A 193 0.73 -1.86 8.47
C ILE A 193 -0.79 -1.75 8.23
N GLN A 194 -1.35 -2.48 7.27
CA GLN A 194 -2.79 -2.66 7.06
C GLN A 194 -3.58 -1.35 6.94
N LEU A 195 -3.25 -0.49 5.96
CA LEU A 195 -4.04 0.69 5.60
C LEU A 195 -5.49 0.27 5.30
N THR A 196 -6.47 0.78 6.02
CA THR A 196 -7.89 0.36 5.94
C THR A 196 -8.83 1.56 5.93
N GLY A 197 -9.89 1.49 5.11
CA GLY A 197 -10.97 2.46 5.04
C GLY A 197 -10.76 3.59 4.04
N ARG A 198 -11.85 4.03 3.37
CA ARG A 198 -11.85 5.04 2.31
C ARG A 198 -11.10 6.31 2.70
N ASP A 199 -11.31 6.83 3.90
CA ASP A 199 -10.66 8.05 4.37
C ASP A 199 -9.13 7.92 4.41
N ASN A 200 -8.61 6.82 4.95
CA ASN A 200 -7.17 6.59 5.01
C ASN A 200 -6.56 6.42 3.61
N TYR A 201 -7.23 5.71 2.69
CA TYR A 201 -6.79 5.58 1.30
C TYR A 201 -6.76 6.94 0.60
N THR A 202 -7.79 7.77 0.82
CA THR A 202 -7.87 9.13 0.26
C THR A 202 -6.78 10.04 0.81
N GLN A 203 -6.56 10.03 2.13
CA GLN A 203 -5.54 10.84 2.77
C GLN A 203 -4.12 10.39 2.37
N PHE A 204 -3.88 9.09 2.29
CA PHE A 204 -2.62 8.55 1.80
C PHE A 204 -2.37 8.98 0.36
N GLY A 205 -3.36 8.83 -0.52
CA GLY A 205 -3.25 9.27 -1.92
C GLY A 205 -2.90 10.77 -2.03
N LYS A 206 -3.57 11.63 -1.27
CA LYS A 206 -3.24 13.06 -1.20
C LYS A 206 -1.79 13.31 -0.74
N ALA A 207 -1.31 12.55 0.26
CA ALA A 207 0.04 12.71 0.78
C ALA A 207 1.14 12.32 -0.21
N ILE A 208 0.84 11.42 -1.15
CA ILE A 208 1.81 11.00 -2.17
C ILE A 208 1.58 11.60 -3.55
N GLY A 209 0.46 12.34 -3.76
CA GLY A 209 0.10 12.93 -5.04
C GLY A 209 -0.56 11.96 -6.02
N GLU A 210 -1.21 10.88 -5.52
CA GLU A 210 -1.82 9.82 -6.32
C GLU A 210 -3.30 9.61 -6.00
N ASP A 211 -4.11 9.20 -6.96
CA ASP A 211 -5.51 8.81 -6.71
C ASP A 211 -5.62 7.33 -6.25
N ILE A 212 -5.18 7.08 -5.03
CA ILE A 212 -5.21 5.75 -4.43
C ILE A 212 -6.65 5.26 -4.16
N ALA A 213 -7.59 6.16 -3.93
CA ALA A 213 -8.98 5.79 -3.69
C ALA A 213 -9.66 5.17 -4.93
N SER A 214 -9.24 5.56 -6.13
CA SER A 214 -9.70 4.97 -7.39
C SER A 214 -9.00 3.64 -7.70
N ASN A 215 -7.73 3.46 -7.28
CA ASN A 215 -6.95 2.24 -7.47
C ASN A 215 -6.35 1.74 -6.14
N PRO A 216 -7.19 1.24 -5.20
CA PRO A 216 -6.72 0.85 -3.87
C PRO A 216 -5.81 -0.39 -3.87
N ASP A 217 -5.87 -1.24 -4.90
CA ASP A 217 -5.01 -2.42 -4.99
C ASP A 217 -3.52 -2.06 -5.20
N ALA A 218 -3.22 -0.85 -5.69
CA ALA A 218 -1.87 -0.33 -5.78
C ALA A 218 -1.14 -0.28 -4.42
N VAL A 219 -1.88 -0.19 -3.31
CA VAL A 219 -1.29 -0.21 -1.96
C VAL A 219 -0.59 -1.54 -1.68
N SER A 220 -1.18 -2.67 -2.10
CA SER A 220 -0.57 -3.98 -1.87
C SER A 220 0.58 -4.31 -2.83
N SER A 221 0.63 -3.71 -4.01
CA SER A 221 1.65 -3.98 -5.04
C SER A 221 2.80 -2.95 -5.02
N ASN A 222 2.47 -1.67 -5.12
CA ASN A 222 3.47 -0.63 -5.38
C ASN A 222 3.78 0.25 -4.16
N TYR A 223 2.85 0.32 -3.21
CA TYR A 223 2.92 1.27 -2.09
C TYR A 223 2.88 0.60 -0.71
N ALA A 224 3.20 -0.70 -0.62
CA ALA A 224 3.08 -1.43 0.65
C ALA A 224 3.96 -0.84 1.76
N LEU A 225 5.20 -0.47 1.46
CA LEU A 225 6.10 0.17 2.42
C LEU A 225 5.76 1.66 2.58
N LEU A 226 5.43 2.35 1.49
CA LEU A 226 5.13 3.78 1.51
C LEU A 226 3.86 4.09 2.30
N SER A 227 2.82 3.25 2.22
CA SER A 227 1.59 3.38 3.01
C SER A 227 1.84 3.18 4.50
N ALA A 228 2.73 2.25 4.85
CA ALA A 228 3.19 2.05 6.22
C ALA A 228 3.95 3.27 6.75
N ALA A 229 4.81 3.88 5.93
CA ALA A 229 5.56 5.09 6.30
C ALA A 229 4.66 6.32 6.44
N TRP A 230 3.60 6.42 5.63
CA TRP A 230 2.58 7.45 5.81
C TRP A 230 1.86 7.30 7.17
N PHE A 231 1.44 6.08 7.52
CA PHE A 231 0.86 5.80 8.84
C PHE A 231 1.84 6.16 9.96
N TRP A 232 3.09 5.79 9.82
CA TRP A 232 4.19 6.09 10.75
C TRP A 232 4.33 7.59 10.98
N SER A 233 4.40 8.37 9.91
CA SER A 233 4.51 9.83 9.96
C SER A 233 3.27 10.48 10.57
N LYS A 234 2.06 10.07 10.14
CA LYS A 234 0.77 10.57 10.65
C LYS A 234 0.63 10.37 12.17
N ASN A 235 1.21 9.31 12.71
CA ASN A 235 1.17 8.99 14.14
C ASN A 235 2.38 9.51 14.93
N GLY A 236 3.26 10.31 14.31
CA GLY A 236 4.41 10.94 14.99
C GLY A 236 5.47 9.94 15.46
N LEU A 237 5.59 8.78 14.80
CA LEU A 237 6.43 7.68 15.27
C LEU A 237 7.94 7.96 15.11
N ASN A 238 8.36 8.87 14.21
CA ASN A 238 9.74 9.32 14.16
C ASN A 238 10.18 9.90 15.51
N LYS A 239 9.33 10.74 16.13
CA LYS A 239 9.64 11.35 17.45
C LYS A 239 9.78 10.30 18.56
N LEU A 240 8.97 9.23 18.51
CA LEU A 240 9.11 8.12 19.45
C LEU A 240 10.41 7.35 19.19
N ALA A 241 10.73 7.05 17.93
CA ALA A 241 11.93 6.34 17.54
C ALA A 241 13.21 7.09 17.96
N ASP A 242 13.22 8.41 17.85
CA ASP A 242 14.33 9.26 18.29
C ASP A 242 14.61 9.16 19.81
N GLY A 243 13.69 8.58 20.58
CA GLY A 243 13.87 8.31 22.01
C GLY A 243 14.95 7.26 22.33
N GLY A 244 15.51 6.57 21.33
CA GLY A 244 16.64 5.67 21.50
C GLY A 244 16.40 4.21 21.14
N ALA A 245 17.40 3.37 21.39
CA ALA A 245 17.43 1.96 21.02
C ALA A 245 16.91 0.99 22.11
N GLY A 246 16.32 1.52 23.16
CA GLY A 246 15.83 0.72 24.30
C GLY A 246 14.52 -0.02 24.03
N ASP A 247 14.31 -1.16 24.68
CA ASP A 247 13.09 -1.96 24.56
C ASP A 247 11.82 -1.18 24.99
N THR A 248 11.96 -0.16 25.84
CA THR A 248 10.89 0.77 26.25
C THR A 248 10.40 1.61 25.06
N VAL A 249 11.28 2.02 24.16
CA VAL A 249 10.93 2.76 22.95
C VAL A 249 10.20 1.84 21.97
N VAL A 250 10.70 0.62 21.75
CA VAL A 250 10.00 -0.41 20.94
C VAL A 250 8.60 -0.65 21.49
N THR A 251 8.46 -0.76 22.82
CA THR A 251 7.17 -0.94 23.51
C THR A 251 6.21 0.23 23.24
N SER A 252 6.70 1.44 23.33
CA SER A 252 5.89 2.66 23.11
C SER A 252 5.41 2.76 21.67
N ILE A 253 6.28 2.46 20.70
CA ILE A 253 5.95 2.39 19.28
C ILE A 253 4.92 1.27 19.02
N THR A 254 5.15 0.07 19.57
CA THR A 254 4.24 -1.06 19.44
C THR A 254 2.83 -0.71 19.92
N LYS A 255 2.71 -0.09 21.10
CA LYS A 255 1.42 0.38 21.61
C LYS A 255 0.74 1.39 20.69
N ARG A 256 1.50 2.25 20.05
CA ARG A 256 0.95 3.23 19.09
C ARG A 256 0.51 2.59 17.79
N VAL A 257 1.17 1.52 17.34
CA VAL A 257 0.86 0.80 16.10
C VAL A 257 -0.37 -0.11 16.27
N ASN A 258 -0.41 -0.94 17.32
CA ASN A 258 -1.45 -1.98 17.47
C ASN A 258 -2.37 -1.80 18.69
N GLY A 259 -2.22 -0.73 19.45
CA GLY A 259 -3.04 -0.46 20.64
C GLY A 259 -2.67 -1.28 21.88
N GLY A 260 -1.65 -2.15 21.79
CA GLY A 260 -1.23 -3.05 22.88
C GLY A 260 0.22 -3.49 22.75
N THR A 261 0.54 -4.65 23.32
CA THR A 261 1.89 -5.24 23.32
C THR A 261 1.94 -6.60 22.62
N ILE A 262 0.95 -6.91 21.78
CA ILE A 262 0.93 -8.16 21.02
C ILE A 262 2.15 -8.21 20.08
N GLY A 263 2.88 -9.34 20.13
CA GLY A 263 4.08 -9.53 19.32
C GLY A 263 5.30 -8.72 19.76
N LEU A 264 5.29 -8.11 20.96
CA LEU A 264 6.39 -7.25 21.42
C LEU A 264 7.77 -7.98 21.42
N PRO A 265 7.92 -9.22 21.86
CA PRO A 265 9.23 -9.90 21.82
C PRO A 265 9.79 -10.03 20.41
N ASP A 266 8.94 -10.33 19.42
CA ASP A 266 9.33 -10.45 18.02
C ASP A 266 9.73 -9.08 17.43
N ARG A 267 8.99 -8.01 17.74
CA ARG A 267 9.33 -6.64 17.33
C ARG A 267 10.66 -6.16 17.92
N ILE A 268 10.94 -6.50 19.20
CA ILE A 268 12.22 -6.22 19.86
C ILE A 268 13.36 -6.97 19.15
N LYS A 269 13.14 -8.26 18.84
CA LYS A 269 14.12 -9.06 18.11
C LYS A 269 14.46 -8.43 16.74
N HIS A 270 13.44 -8.13 15.93
CA HIS A 270 13.63 -7.48 14.63
C HIS A 270 14.31 -6.12 14.76
N PHE A 271 13.92 -5.31 15.75
CA PHE A 271 14.54 -4.02 15.97
C PHE A 271 16.05 -4.15 16.25
N LYS A 272 16.44 -5.03 17.17
CA LYS A 272 17.85 -5.24 17.54
C LYS A 272 18.67 -5.73 16.35
N GLU A 273 18.11 -6.66 15.56
CA GLU A 273 18.75 -7.17 14.34
C GLU A 273 18.95 -6.04 13.32
N TYR A 274 17.89 -5.34 12.93
CA TYR A 274 17.98 -4.31 11.89
C TYR A 274 18.80 -3.11 12.34
N TYR A 275 18.72 -2.72 13.61
CA TYR A 275 19.55 -1.63 14.13
C TYR A 275 21.04 -1.97 14.11
N HIS A 276 21.43 -3.19 14.49
CA HIS A 276 22.79 -3.67 14.39
C HIS A 276 23.33 -3.64 12.94
N LEU A 277 22.51 -4.00 11.97
CA LEU A 277 22.90 -4.00 10.56
C LEU A 277 23.03 -2.58 9.98
N LEU A 278 22.21 -1.64 10.42
CA LEU A 278 22.13 -0.29 9.88
C LEU A 278 23.08 0.71 10.55
N ALA A 279 23.41 0.51 11.84
CA ALA A 279 24.36 1.34 12.60
C ALA A 279 25.81 0.98 12.25
#